data_6b7b1309bb5d000e60bb1e316b86a684
#
_entry.id   6b7b1309bb5d000e60bb1e316b86a684
#
_cell.length_a   1.000
_cell.length_b   1.000
_cell.length_c   1.000
_cell.angle_alpha   90.00
_cell.angle_beta   90.00
_cell.angle_gamma   90.00
#
_symmetry.space_group_name_H-M   'P 1'
#
loop_
_entity.id
_entity.type
_entity.pdbx_description
1 polymer ?
#
loop_
_entity_poly.entity_id
_entity_poly.type
_entity_poly.pdbx_seq_one_letter_code
_entity_poly.pdbx_strand_id
1 'polypeptide(L)'
;MAEAADVLRRRKAKNDFWSYCLYYDPKFFSRRLFLKHVADAFTRVYDSYQDGVIRRLAVSMPPRAGKSYISSLFIAWMLGHFPEESVMRNCCSDTLYNKLSYDTRDIVRSSRFKEIFPDVQLRGDKQNVHVWTLPGR
;
A
#
# COMPACT_ATOMS: atom_id res chain seq x y z
N MET A 1 -28.07 -6.95 3.97
CA MET A 1 -27.82 -5.49 3.84
C MET A 1 -26.40 -5.12 4.26
N ALA A 2 -25.92 -5.49 5.45
CA ALA A 2 -24.55 -5.20 5.91
C ALA A 2 -23.47 -5.86 5.03
N GLU A 3 -23.68 -7.09 4.56
CA GLU A 3 -22.77 -7.83 3.71
C GLU A 3 -22.59 -7.20 2.32
N ALA A 4 -23.68 -6.74 1.70
CA ALA A 4 -23.62 -6.05 0.41
C ALA A 4 -22.85 -4.72 0.50
N ALA A 5 -23.04 -3.97 1.60
CA ALA A 5 -22.30 -2.73 1.84
C ALA A 5 -20.79 -3.00 2.04
N ASP A 6 -20.42 -4.10 2.69
CA ASP A 6 -19.02 -4.47 2.90
C ASP A 6 -18.36 -4.90 1.58
N VAL A 7 -19.06 -5.66 0.74
CA VAL A 7 -18.58 -6.03 -0.61
C VAL A 7 -18.32 -4.78 -1.46
N LEU A 8 -19.23 -3.80 -1.42
CA LEU A 8 -19.05 -2.54 -2.13
C LEU A 8 -17.83 -1.74 -1.61
N ARG A 9 -17.63 -1.71 -0.28
CA ARG A 9 -16.45 -1.06 0.32
C ARG A 9 -15.15 -1.70 -0.11
N ARG A 10 -15.06 -3.03 -0.13
CA ARG A 10 -13.89 -3.78 -0.60
C ARG A 10 -13.61 -3.53 -2.07
N ARG A 11 -14.64 -3.55 -2.91
CA ARG A 11 -14.50 -3.23 -4.33
C ARG A 11 -14.01 -1.81 -4.56
N LYS A 12 -14.53 -0.85 -3.80
CA LYS A 12 -14.08 0.54 -3.86
C LYS A 12 -12.63 0.67 -3.39
N ALA A 13 -12.25 0.01 -2.30
CA ALA A 13 -10.88 0.00 -1.79
C ALA A 13 -9.88 -0.64 -2.77
N LYS A 14 -10.31 -1.61 -3.56
CA LYS A 14 -9.48 -2.17 -4.62
C LYS A 14 -9.23 -1.18 -5.75
N ASN A 15 -10.20 -0.37 -6.13
CA ASN A 15 -10.14 0.51 -7.29
C ASN A 15 -9.66 1.94 -6.99
N ASP A 16 -9.72 2.38 -5.73
CA ASP A 16 -9.35 3.73 -5.30
C ASP A 16 -8.46 3.69 -4.06
N PHE A 17 -7.27 4.26 -4.18
CA PHE A 17 -6.27 4.18 -3.12
C PHE A 17 -6.70 4.90 -1.83
N TRP A 18 -7.38 6.06 -1.92
CA TRP A 18 -7.90 6.72 -0.71
C TRP A 18 -8.93 5.85 0.02
N SER A 19 -9.83 5.23 -0.73
CA SER A 19 -10.81 4.30 -0.18
C SER A 19 -10.15 3.08 0.45
N TYR A 20 -9.02 2.61 -0.11
CA TYR A 20 -8.19 1.57 0.51
C TYR A 20 -7.60 2.02 1.85
N CYS A 21 -7.06 3.23 1.92
CA CYS A 21 -6.52 3.78 3.17
C CYS A 21 -7.60 3.85 4.27
N LEU A 22 -8.79 4.34 3.91
CA LEU A 22 -9.93 4.43 4.84
C LEU A 22 -10.46 3.04 5.26
N TYR A 23 -10.42 2.07 4.36
CA TYR A 23 -10.82 0.70 4.68
C TYR A 23 -9.80 0.03 5.60
N TYR A 24 -8.51 0.23 5.33
CA TYR A 24 -7.42 -0.39 6.08
C TYR A 24 -7.32 0.15 7.52
N ASP A 25 -7.28 1.46 7.67
CA ASP A 25 -7.21 2.13 8.98
C ASP A 25 -8.12 3.38 9.03
N PRO A 26 -9.43 3.16 9.24
CA PRO A 26 -10.40 4.25 9.25
C PRO A 26 -10.15 5.27 10.36
N LYS A 27 -9.64 4.84 11.52
CA LYS A 27 -9.37 5.76 12.65
C LYS A 27 -8.23 6.72 12.34
N PHE A 28 -7.18 6.23 11.70
CA PHE A 28 -6.03 7.05 11.36
C PHE A 28 -6.36 8.05 10.25
N PHE A 29 -6.96 7.59 9.16
CA PHE A 29 -7.18 8.41 7.96
C PHE A 29 -8.37 9.36 8.09
N SER A 30 -9.43 9.01 8.82
CA SER A 30 -10.56 9.91 9.06
C SER A 30 -10.18 11.18 9.82
N ARG A 31 -9.13 11.12 10.64
CA ARG A 31 -8.60 12.26 11.38
C ARG A 31 -7.55 13.07 10.61
N ARG A 32 -7.15 12.62 9.43
CA ARG A 32 -6.07 13.19 8.61
C ARG A 32 -6.50 13.36 7.16
N LEU A 33 -7.61 14.06 6.95
CA LEU A 33 -8.19 14.24 5.63
C LEU A 33 -7.25 14.93 4.63
N PHE A 34 -6.26 15.68 5.12
CA PHE A 34 -5.22 16.26 4.29
C PHE A 34 -4.39 15.20 3.54
N LEU A 35 -4.29 13.97 4.07
CA LEU A 35 -3.63 12.86 3.40
C LEU A 35 -4.36 12.41 2.12
N LYS A 36 -5.60 12.84 1.92
CA LYS A 36 -6.32 12.57 0.67
C LYS A 36 -5.61 13.18 -0.53
N HIS A 37 -5.04 14.38 -0.40
CA HIS A 37 -4.27 14.99 -1.48
C HIS A 37 -3.03 14.17 -1.84
N VAL A 38 -2.37 13.59 -0.84
CA VAL A 38 -1.23 12.68 -1.04
C VAL A 38 -1.70 11.38 -1.70
N ALA A 39 -2.81 10.82 -1.25
CA ALA A 39 -3.39 9.62 -1.86
C ALA A 39 -3.79 9.84 -3.32
N ASP A 40 -4.38 10.99 -3.63
CA ASP A 40 -4.72 11.36 -5.02
C ASP A 40 -3.46 11.50 -5.90
N ALA A 41 -2.37 12.01 -5.34
CA ALA A 41 -1.08 12.06 -6.04
C ALA A 41 -0.50 10.66 -6.30
N PHE A 42 -0.60 9.75 -5.33
CA PHE A 42 -0.22 8.35 -5.52
C PHE A 42 -1.11 7.64 -6.56
N THR A 43 -2.40 7.93 -6.58
CA THR A 43 -3.31 7.38 -7.60
C THR A 43 -2.89 7.80 -9.01
N ARG A 44 -2.46 9.04 -9.19
CA ARG A 44 -1.91 9.49 -10.50
C ARG A 44 -0.63 8.77 -10.89
N VAL A 45 0.20 8.35 -9.92
CA VAL A 45 1.37 7.51 -10.20
C VAL A 45 0.93 6.12 -10.66
N TYR A 46 -0.05 5.54 -9.99
CA TYR A 46 -0.63 4.25 -10.38
C TYR A 46 -1.23 4.28 -11.79
N ASP A 47 -2.04 5.29 -12.09
CA ASP A 47 -2.66 5.45 -13.42
C ASP A 47 -1.59 5.58 -14.50
N SER A 48 -0.55 6.40 -14.25
CA SER A 48 0.57 6.57 -15.18
C SER A 48 1.36 5.27 -15.39
N TYR A 49 1.51 4.47 -14.35
CA TYR A 49 2.16 3.16 -14.46
C TYR A 49 1.36 2.21 -15.34
N GLN A 50 0.04 2.17 -15.20
CA GLN A 50 -0.84 1.39 -16.08
C GLN A 50 -0.74 1.82 -17.55
N ASP A 51 -0.58 3.12 -17.79
CA ASP A 51 -0.41 3.69 -19.13
C ASP A 51 1.01 3.54 -19.69
N GLY A 52 1.93 2.92 -18.95
CA GLY A 52 3.34 2.76 -19.34
C GLY A 52 4.16 4.04 -19.26
N VAL A 53 3.67 5.05 -18.56
CA VAL A 53 4.32 6.35 -18.40
C VAL A 53 5.07 6.44 -17.07
N ILE A 54 6.36 6.80 -17.14
CA ILE A 54 7.17 7.04 -15.93
C ILE A 54 6.78 8.38 -15.32
N ARG A 55 6.29 8.33 -14.07
CA ARG A 55 5.98 9.52 -13.28
C ARG A 55 6.88 9.59 -12.05
N ARG A 56 7.33 10.80 -11.76
CA ARG A 56 8.07 11.12 -10.54
C ARG A 56 7.17 11.90 -9.59
N LEU A 57 7.18 11.53 -8.32
CA LEU A 57 6.42 12.20 -7.28
C LEU A 57 7.36 12.53 -6.12
N ALA A 58 7.40 13.80 -5.72
CA ALA A 58 8.06 14.25 -4.50
C ALA A 58 6.99 14.65 -3.46
N VAL A 59 7.10 14.11 -2.26
CA VAL A 59 6.19 14.41 -1.15
C VAL A 59 6.95 15.00 0.00
N SER A 60 6.66 16.28 0.32
CA SER A 60 7.21 16.98 1.47
C SER A 60 6.10 17.19 2.50
N MET A 61 6.35 16.73 3.72
CA MET A 61 5.38 16.80 4.83
C MET A 61 6.11 16.90 6.16
N PRO A 62 5.51 17.52 7.18
CA PRO A 62 6.07 17.53 8.52
C PRO A 62 6.32 16.11 9.06
N PRO A 63 7.28 15.96 9.99
CA PRO A 63 7.45 14.68 10.70
C PRO A 63 6.16 14.24 11.39
N ARG A 64 5.94 12.93 11.47
CA ARG A 64 4.76 12.30 12.11
C ARG A 64 3.40 12.61 11.46
N ALA A 65 3.39 13.22 10.28
CA ALA A 65 2.16 13.47 9.52
C ALA A 65 1.57 12.20 8.85
N GLY A 66 2.29 11.09 8.88
CA GLY A 66 1.84 9.82 8.29
C GLY A 66 2.46 9.49 6.93
N LYS A 67 3.48 10.23 6.50
CA LYS A 67 4.14 10.05 5.19
C LYS A 67 4.63 8.62 4.94
N SER A 68 5.39 8.07 5.88
CA SER A 68 5.94 6.71 5.75
C SER A 68 4.84 5.64 5.78
N TYR A 69 3.80 5.86 6.57
CA TYR A 69 2.68 4.93 6.68
C TYR A 69 1.86 4.87 5.38
N ILE A 70 1.45 6.02 4.85
CA ILE A 70 0.71 6.05 3.58
C ILE A 70 1.54 5.53 2.40
N SER A 71 2.86 5.78 2.41
CA SER A 71 3.79 5.23 1.44
C SER A 71 3.88 3.70 1.51
N SER A 72 3.92 3.11 2.71
CA SER A 72 3.92 1.66 2.89
C SER A 72 2.60 1.02 2.45
N LEU A 73 1.47 1.68 2.73
CA LEU A 73 0.16 1.27 2.24
C LEU A 73 0.07 1.32 0.71
N PHE A 74 0.66 2.35 0.09
CA PHE A 74 0.68 2.46 -1.37
C PHE A 74 1.50 1.34 -2.01
N ILE A 75 2.68 1.01 -1.46
CA ILE A 75 3.48 -0.11 -1.94
C ILE A 75 2.69 -1.42 -1.84
N ALA A 76 2.04 -1.67 -0.71
CA ALA A 76 1.21 -2.86 -0.53
C ALA A 76 0.04 -2.90 -1.54
N TRP A 77 -0.64 -1.79 -1.75
CA TRP A 77 -1.74 -1.67 -2.71
C TRP A 77 -1.27 -1.90 -4.16
N MET A 78 -0.11 -1.35 -4.54
CA MET A 78 0.52 -1.60 -5.84
C MET A 78 0.85 -3.09 -6.01
N LEU A 79 1.44 -3.73 -5.01
CA LEU A 79 1.75 -5.16 -5.05
C LEU A 79 0.48 -6.03 -5.08
N GLY A 80 -0.62 -5.55 -4.52
CA GLY A 80 -1.93 -6.18 -4.64
C GLY A 80 -2.45 -6.21 -6.09
N HIS A 81 -2.21 -5.15 -6.84
CA HIS A 81 -2.57 -5.05 -8.26
C HIS A 81 -1.56 -5.72 -9.19
N PHE A 82 -0.28 -5.63 -8.85
CA PHE A 82 0.84 -6.12 -9.67
C PHE A 82 1.74 -7.03 -8.83
N PRO A 83 1.28 -8.24 -8.46
CA PRO A 83 2.03 -9.13 -7.57
C PRO A 83 3.35 -9.62 -8.15
N GLU A 84 3.53 -9.51 -9.47
CA GLU A 84 4.73 -9.90 -10.18
C GLU A 84 5.78 -8.78 -10.29
N GLU A 85 5.42 -7.56 -9.89
CA GLU A 85 6.32 -6.42 -9.97
C GLU A 85 7.27 -6.33 -8.77
N SER A 86 8.40 -5.68 -8.99
CA SER A 86 9.40 -5.42 -7.94
C SER A 86 9.33 -3.99 -7.47
N VAL A 87 9.35 -3.81 -6.16
CA VAL A 87 9.47 -2.50 -5.54
C VAL A 87 10.80 -2.39 -4.82
N MET A 88 11.58 -1.38 -5.17
CA MET A 88 12.80 -1.02 -4.45
C MET A 88 12.53 0.16 -3.53
N ARG A 89 12.95 0.04 -2.28
CA ARG A 89 12.85 1.10 -1.29
C ARG A 89 14.23 1.43 -0.74
N ASN A 90 14.64 2.68 -0.85
CA ASN A 90 15.90 3.17 -0.32
C ASN A 90 15.63 4.05 0.90
N CYS A 91 16.45 3.89 1.94
CA CYS A 91 16.37 4.63 3.19
C CYS A 91 17.75 5.11 3.60
N CYS A 92 17.79 6.13 4.47
CA CYS A 92 19.04 6.71 4.97
C CYS A 92 19.76 5.84 6.02
N SER A 93 19.11 4.81 6.57
CA SER A 93 19.71 3.89 7.53
C SER A 93 19.07 2.50 7.44
N ASP A 94 19.84 1.49 7.82
CA ASP A 94 19.39 0.10 7.85
C ASP A 94 18.25 -0.11 8.84
N THR A 95 18.30 0.56 9.99
CA THR A 95 17.24 0.48 11.01
C THR A 95 15.89 0.96 10.44
N LEU A 96 15.90 2.09 9.73
CA LEU A 96 14.69 2.63 9.11
C LEU A 96 14.22 1.73 7.95
N TYR A 97 15.15 1.27 7.13
CA TYR A 97 14.87 0.34 6.04
C TYR A 97 14.18 -0.93 6.56
N ASN A 98 14.76 -1.57 7.57
CA ASN A 98 14.24 -2.79 8.16
C ASN A 98 12.82 -2.57 8.71
N LYS A 99 12.61 -1.50 9.47
CA LYS A 99 11.30 -1.13 10.00
C LYS A 99 10.26 -1.00 8.89
N LEU A 100 10.56 -0.21 7.87
CA LEU A 100 9.61 0.03 6.78
C LEU A 100 9.34 -1.23 5.94
N SER A 101 10.33 -2.10 5.80
CA SER A 101 10.16 -3.40 5.14
C SER A 101 9.24 -4.32 5.94
N TYR A 102 9.42 -4.40 7.27
CA TYR A 102 8.52 -5.13 8.15
C TYR A 102 7.11 -4.57 8.11
N ASP A 103 6.96 -3.25 8.24
CA ASP A 103 5.65 -2.58 8.22
C ASP A 103 4.88 -2.90 6.93
N THR A 104 5.55 -2.83 5.78
CA THR A 104 4.92 -3.15 4.48
C THR A 104 4.55 -4.63 4.38
N ARG A 105 5.41 -5.53 4.84
CA ARG A 105 5.13 -6.96 4.87
C ARG A 105 3.96 -7.31 5.79
N ASP A 106 3.88 -6.67 6.95
CA ASP A 106 2.78 -6.86 7.89
C ASP A 106 1.45 -6.36 7.33
N ILE A 107 1.45 -5.26 6.54
CA ILE A 107 0.28 -4.81 5.81
C ILE A 107 -0.20 -5.90 4.84
N VAL A 108 0.69 -6.48 4.04
CA VAL A 108 0.34 -7.55 3.08
C VAL A 108 -0.17 -8.82 3.78
N ARG A 109 0.32 -9.10 4.99
CA ARG A 109 -0.13 -10.24 5.81
C ARG A 109 -1.46 -10.01 6.50
N SER A 110 -1.88 -8.76 6.67
CA SER A 110 -3.07 -8.41 7.44
C SER A 110 -4.36 -8.97 6.84
N SER A 111 -5.34 -9.24 7.68
CA SER A 111 -6.67 -9.68 7.24
C SER A 111 -7.33 -8.64 6.31
N ARG A 112 -7.17 -7.36 6.63
CA ARG A 112 -7.72 -6.25 5.84
C ARG A 112 -7.20 -6.25 4.40
N PHE A 113 -5.90 -6.49 4.22
CA PHE A 113 -5.31 -6.60 2.88
C PHE A 113 -5.85 -7.83 2.14
N LYS A 114 -5.90 -8.99 2.79
CA LYS A 114 -6.39 -10.24 2.21
C LYS A 114 -7.87 -10.19 1.82
N GLU A 115 -8.68 -9.40 2.53
CA GLU A 115 -10.08 -9.17 2.18
C GLU A 115 -10.24 -8.42 0.84
N ILE A 116 -9.27 -7.58 0.48
CA ILE A 116 -9.26 -6.80 -0.77
C ILE A 116 -8.55 -7.56 -1.89
N PHE A 117 -7.43 -8.22 -1.56
CA PHE A 117 -6.58 -8.97 -2.48
C PHE A 117 -6.41 -10.43 -2.02
N PRO A 118 -7.47 -11.27 -2.12
CA PRO A 118 -7.43 -12.63 -1.59
C PRO A 118 -6.43 -13.55 -2.30
N ASP A 119 -6.12 -13.25 -3.56
CA ASP A 119 -5.21 -14.06 -4.37
C ASP A 119 -3.73 -13.74 -4.12
N VAL A 120 -3.43 -12.66 -3.39
CA VAL A 120 -2.07 -12.21 -3.11
C VAL A 120 -1.61 -12.74 -1.76
N GLN A 121 -0.59 -13.60 -1.77
CA GLN A 121 -0.01 -14.19 -0.57
C GLN A 121 1.51 -14.08 -0.61
N LEU A 122 2.15 -14.00 0.56
CA LEU A 122 3.60 -14.06 0.68
C LEU A 122 4.10 -15.49 0.47
N ARG A 123 5.20 -15.64 -0.26
CA ARG A 123 5.89 -16.94 -0.36
C ARG A 123 6.55 -17.30 0.98
N GLY A 124 6.40 -18.55 1.38
CA GLY A 124 6.96 -19.05 2.63
C GLY A 124 8.49 -19.22 2.62
N ASP A 125 9.08 -19.39 1.44
CA ASP A 125 10.49 -19.72 1.24
C ASP A 125 11.43 -18.49 1.15
N LYS A 126 10.90 -17.29 0.87
CA LYS A 126 11.67 -16.06 0.70
C LYS A 126 11.08 -14.91 1.53
N GLN A 127 11.33 -14.94 2.83
CA GLN A 127 10.76 -13.97 3.77
C GLN A 127 11.80 -13.38 4.73
N ASN A 128 12.96 -12.98 4.23
CA ASN A 128 13.89 -12.21 5.05
C ASN A 128 13.53 -10.71 5.04
N VAL A 129 14.20 -9.91 5.87
CA VAL A 129 13.92 -8.48 6.01
C VAL A 129 14.25 -7.69 4.75
N HIS A 130 15.28 -8.13 4.04
CA HIS A 130 15.80 -7.40 2.88
C HIS A 130 15.07 -7.77 1.58
N VAL A 131 14.63 -9.02 1.47
CA VAL A 131 13.94 -9.51 0.27
C VAL A 131 12.80 -10.43 0.69
N TRP A 132 11.61 -10.09 0.30
CA TRP A 132 10.43 -10.95 0.41
C TRP A 132 9.64 -10.88 -0.90
N THR A 133 9.03 -11.98 -1.28
CA THR A 133 8.38 -12.11 -2.59
C THR A 133 6.94 -12.61 -2.47
N LEU A 134 6.17 -12.27 -3.48
CA LEU A 134 4.85 -12.84 -3.74
C LEU A 134 4.96 -14.03 -4.70
N PRO A 135 3.98 -14.93 -4.76
CA PRO A 135 3.94 -16.00 -5.75
C PRO A 135 3.96 -15.43 -7.18
N GLY A 136 4.68 -16.12 -8.09
CA GLY A 136 4.80 -15.69 -9.48
C GLY A 136 6.21 -15.28 -9.89
N ARG A 137 7.17 -15.27 -8.94
CA ARG A 137 8.61 -15.02 -9.21
C ARG A 137 9.48 -16.11 -8.67
#